data_2ba862cb2e6008beb43d8156703a83e0
#
_entry.id   2ba862cb2e6008beb43d8156703a83e0
#
_cell.length_a   1.000
_cell.length_b   1.000
_cell.length_c   1.000
_cell.angle_alpha   90.00
_cell.angle_beta   90.00
_cell.angle_gamma   90.00
#
_symmetry.space_group_name_H-M   'P 1'
#
loop_
_entity.id
_entity.type
_entity.pdbx_description
1 polymer ?
#
loop_
_entity_poly.entity_id
_entity_poly.type
_entity_poly.pdbx_seq_one_letter_code
_entity_poly.pdbx_strand_id
1 'polypeptide(L)'
;MNMSKRLLKRILWICCTAAGVILVCHVFLAYDSGLEVFPIEDSGRLRFTDQYDPEALLMIPAAYTGKDGKIEGEYRINGEVFGTPSRKERISLHPTRGIVISGSWHSGNGFQQTVLVKNGRPRMHEDARKRFRRALCNESKTGCSLMIVESSVPMTLSDFAKDLSNICWSAVNLDMGDYGYGWYGDIRFSRWAYYNRGRQTNWLCIK
;
A
#
# COMPACT_ATOMS: atom_id res chain seq x y z
N MET A 1 23.73 -21.25 5.98
CA MET A 1 22.40 -20.61 6.08
C MET A 1 21.35 -21.65 5.68
N ASN A 2 20.68 -22.27 6.68
CA ASN A 2 19.75 -23.37 6.41
C ASN A 2 18.34 -22.83 6.14
N MET A 3 17.94 -22.84 4.87
CA MET A 3 16.59 -22.49 4.45
C MET A 3 15.60 -23.56 4.95
N SER A 4 14.53 -23.13 5.62
CA SER A 4 13.51 -24.03 6.17
C SER A 4 12.89 -24.90 5.06
N LYS A 5 12.77 -26.23 5.30
CA LYS A 5 12.14 -27.20 4.36
C LYS A 5 10.70 -26.81 3.95
N ARG A 6 10.01 -26.01 4.76
CA ARG A 6 8.67 -25.48 4.45
C ARG A 6 8.71 -24.38 3.39
N LEU A 7 9.76 -23.56 3.37
CA LEU A 7 9.97 -22.50 2.37
C LEU A 7 10.30 -23.13 1.02
N LEU A 8 11.16 -24.13 0.99
CA LEU A 8 11.53 -24.85 -0.23
C LEU A 8 10.32 -25.52 -0.90
N LYS A 9 9.39 -26.10 -0.14
CA LYS A 9 8.15 -26.69 -0.67
C LYS A 9 7.20 -25.64 -1.28
N ARG A 10 7.11 -24.44 -0.71
CA ARG A 10 6.29 -23.34 -1.28
C ARG A 10 6.89 -22.80 -2.57
N ILE A 11 8.21 -22.72 -2.67
CA ILE A 11 8.92 -22.27 -3.88
C ILE A 11 8.75 -23.29 -5.02
N LEU A 12 8.84 -24.60 -4.73
CA LEU A 12 8.70 -25.65 -5.75
C LEU A 12 7.27 -25.73 -6.35
N TRP A 13 6.25 -25.31 -5.61
CA TRP A 13 4.85 -25.38 -6.07
C TRP A 13 4.49 -24.22 -7.05
N ILE A 14 5.23 -23.11 -7.03
CA ILE A 14 5.00 -21.91 -7.85
C ILE A 14 5.71 -22.01 -9.22
N CYS A 15 6.71 -22.88 -9.35
CA CYS A 15 7.55 -22.99 -10.56
C CYS A 15 6.91 -23.67 -11.77
N CYS A 16 5.62 -24.03 -11.77
CA CYS A 16 5.01 -24.83 -12.84
C CYS A 16 4.38 -24.04 -14.00
N THR A 17 4.45 -22.69 -14.02
CA THR A 17 3.97 -21.90 -15.16
C THR A 17 4.92 -20.73 -15.46
N ALA A 18 4.98 -20.27 -16.72
CA ALA A 18 5.82 -19.13 -17.12
C ALA A 18 5.50 -17.84 -16.34
N ALA A 19 4.27 -17.67 -15.88
CA ALA A 19 3.85 -16.59 -14.97
C ALA A 19 4.43 -16.77 -13.55
N GLY A 20 4.65 -18.00 -13.09
CA GLY A 20 5.21 -18.31 -11.79
C GLY A 20 6.67 -17.89 -11.62
N VAL A 21 7.45 -17.84 -12.68
CA VAL A 21 8.87 -17.44 -12.63
C VAL A 21 9.02 -15.97 -12.26
N ILE A 22 8.16 -15.10 -12.80
CA ILE A 22 8.19 -13.66 -12.51
C ILE A 22 7.78 -13.41 -11.05
N LEU A 23 6.74 -14.09 -10.58
CA LEU A 23 6.28 -13.99 -9.19
C LEU A 23 7.34 -14.48 -8.19
N VAL A 24 8.05 -15.57 -8.53
CA VAL A 24 9.15 -16.11 -7.70
C VAL A 24 10.31 -15.11 -7.60
N CYS A 25 10.69 -14.46 -8.70
CA CYS A 25 11.75 -13.45 -8.67
C CYS A 25 11.36 -12.25 -7.78
N HIS A 26 10.12 -11.77 -7.85
CA HIS A 26 9.64 -10.67 -7.00
C HIS A 26 9.59 -11.06 -5.51
N VAL A 27 9.16 -12.27 -5.19
CA VAL A 27 9.15 -12.77 -3.80
C VAL A 27 10.59 -12.93 -3.25
N PHE A 28 11.55 -13.35 -4.08
CA PHE A 28 12.96 -13.46 -3.66
C PHE A 28 13.60 -12.09 -3.42
N LEU A 29 13.38 -11.12 -4.31
CA LEU A 29 13.90 -9.76 -4.15
C LEU A 29 13.30 -9.07 -2.90
N ALA A 30 12.00 -9.27 -2.65
CA ALA A 30 11.32 -8.75 -1.47
C ALA A 30 11.87 -9.36 -0.16
N TYR A 31 12.23 -10.64 -0.16
CA TYR A 31 12.72 -11.31 1.05
C TYR A 31 14.11 -10.79 1.48
N ASP A 32 15.01 -10.53 0.52
CA ASP A 32 16.34 -9.96 0.83
C ASP A 32 16.27 -8.48 1.24
N SER A 33 15.28 -7.74 0.77
CA SER A 33 15.09 -6.32 1.11
C SER A 33 14.36 -6.07 2.42
N GLY A 34 13.85 -7.11 3.10
CA GLY A 34 13.02 -6.95 4.29
C GLY A 34 11.62 -6.43 3.99
N LEU A 35 11.08 -6.70 2.79
CA LEU A 35 9.73 -6.39 2.37
C LEU A 35 8.84 -7.63 2.37
N GLU A 36 7.57 -7.44 2.76
CA GLU A 36 6.49 -8.41 2.60
C GLU A 36 5.51 -7.88 1.56
N VAL A 37 5.20 -8.70 0.54
CA VAL A 37 4.38 -8.30 -0.62
C VAL A 37 3.08 -9.08 -0.64
N PHE A 38 1.96 -8.37 -0.78
CA PHE A 38 0.60 -8.92 -0.78
C PHE A 38 -0.15 -8.43 -2.03
N PRO A 39 -0.20 -9.22 -3.11
CA PRO A 39 -0.95 -8.88 -4.32
C PRO A 39 -2.45 -8.71 -4.02
N ILE A 40 -3.09 -7.71 -4.66
CA ILE A 40 -4.53 -7.47 -4.59
C ILE A 40 -5.18 -8.00 -5.86
N GLU A 41 -5.90 -9.10 -5.77
CA GLU A 41 -6.55 -9.76 -6.92
C GLU A 41 -7.68 -8.89 -7.49
N ASP A 42 -8.49 -8.29 -6.62
CA ASP A 42 -9.66 -7.46 -6.97
C ASP A 42 -9.35 -5.96 -7.05
N SER A 43 -8.19 -5.59 -7.57
CA SER A 43 -7.69 -4.21 -7.58
C SER A 43 -8.65 -3.19 -8.24
N GLY A 44 -9.45 -3.61 -9.22
CA GLY A 44 -10.48 -2.77 -9.86
C GLY A 44 -11.63 -2.36 -8.93
N ARG A 45 -11.82 -3.06 -7.81
CA ARG A 45 -12.84 -2.76 -6.78
C ARG A 45 -12.31 -1.93 -5.62
N LEU A 46 -10.99 -1.64 -5.60
CA LEU A 46 -10.38 -0.87 -4.52
C LEU A 46 -10.97 0.53 -4.43
N ARG A 47 -11.40 0.93 -3.25
CA ARG A 47 -11.99 2.24 -2.93
C ARG A 47 -11.30 2.86 -1.73
N PHE A 48 -11.24 4.18 -1.72
CA PHE A 48 -11.01 4.96 -0.50
C PHE A 48 -12.35 5.25 0.17
N THR A 49 -12.42 5.13 1.50
CA THR A 49 -13.65 5.36 2.27
C THR A 49 -13.31 5.91 3.66
N ASP A 50 -14.21 6.68 4.22
CA ASP A 50 -14.24 7.12 5.62
C ASP A 50 -15.16 6.25 6.50
N GLN A 51 -15.75 5.20 5.91
CA GLN A 51 -16.64 4.26 6.60
C GLN A 51 -15.92 2.95 6.89
N TYR A 52 -15.91 2.54 8.16
CA TYR A 52 -15.41 1.24 8.56
C TYR A 52 -16.42 0.15 8.25
N ASP A 53 -15.97 -0.91 7.57
CA ASP A 53 -16.80 -2.05 7.18
C ASP A 53 -16.10 -3.35 7.61
N PRO A 54 -16.57 -4.01 8.69
CA PRO A 54 -15.95 -5.24 9.18
C PRO A 54 -16.15 -6.45 8.25
N GLU A 55 -17.10 -6.37 7.31
CA GLU A 55 -17.40 -7.43 6.34
C GLU A 55 -16.62 -7.25 5.01
N ALA A 56 -15.83 -6.18 4.89
CA ALA A 56 -15.04 -5.94 3.69
C ALA A 56 -13.98 -7.03 3.50
N LEU A 57 -13.73 -7.41 2.24
CA LEU A 57 -12.64 -8.32 1.88
C LEU A 57 -11.27 -7.72 2.22
N LEU A 58 -11.10 -6.40 1.99
CA LEU A 58 -9.92 -5.65 2.36
C LEU A 58 -10.31 -4.41 3.13
N MET A 59 -9.61 -4.14 4.23
CA MET A 59 -9.76 -2.94 5.04
C MET A 59 -8.41 -2.57 5.66
N ILE A 60 -7.77 -1.51 5.19
CA ILE A 60 -6.48 -1.03 5.71
C ILE A 60 -6.48 0.49 5.80
N PRO A 61 -5.85 1.10 6.83
CA PRO A 61 -5.68 2.56 6.90
C PRO A 61 -4.98 3.12 5.67
N ALA A 62 -5.46 4.25 5.15
CA ALA A 62 -5.01 4.85 3.91
C ALA A 62 -4.24 6.16 4.11
N ALA A 63 -4.93 7.30 4.19
CA ALA A 63 -4.34 8.61 4.41
C ALA A 63 -4.00 8.82 5.90
N TYR A 64 -3.05 9.70 6.17
CA TYR A 64 -2.73 10.07 7.54
C TYR A 64 -3.91 10.73 8.23
N THR A 65 -4.07 10.39 9.50
CA THR A 65 -5.00 11.06 10.42
C THR A 65 -4.25 12.05 11.28
N GLY A 66 -4.68 13.29 11.28
CA GLY A 66 -4.11 14.36 12.09
C GLY A 66 -4.40 14.18 13.58
N LYS A 67 -3.75 14.97 14.41
CA LYS A 67 -3.96 14.96 15.87
C LYS A 67 -5.39 15.33 16.27
N ASP A 68 -6.08 16.09 15.41
CA ASP A 68 -7.48 16.50 15.57
C ASP A 68 -8.48 15.39 15.13
N GLY A 69 -7.99 14.23 14.74
CA GLY A 69 -8.81 13.11 14.27
C GLY A 69 -9.32 13.27 12.84
N LYS A 70 -8.89 14.31 12.10
CA LYS A 70 -9.29 14.52 10.71
C LYS A 70 -8.29 13.92 9.75
N ILE A 71 -8.77 13.58 8.54
CA ILE A 71 -7.93 13.11 7.44
C ILE A 71 -7.03 14.27 6.98
N GLU A 72 -5.72 14.04 6.91
CA GLU A 72 -4.78 15.04 6.42
C GLU A 72 -4.83 15.15 4.89
N GLY A 73 -5.18 16.32 4.38
CA GLY A 73 -5.24 16.63 2.96
C GLY A 73 -6.63 16.44 2.36
N GLU A 74 -6.72 16.71 1.06
CA GLU A 74 -7.94 16.43 0.30
C GLU A 74 -8.12 14.93 0.06
N TYR A 75 -9.37 14.51 0.03
CA TYR A 75 -9.77 13.18 -0.43
C TYR A 75 -11.04 13.26 -1.25
N ARG A 76 -11.30 12.21 -2.03
CA ARG A 76 -12.44 12.15 -2.94
C ARG A 76 -13.18 10.83 -2.78
N ILE A 77 -14.49 10.92 -2.56
CA ILE A 77 -15.41 9.78 -2.46
C ILE A 77 -16.57 10.03 -3.41
N ASN A 78 -16.82 9.08 -4.32
CA ASN A 78 -17.91 9.15 -5.32
C ASN A 78 -17.96 10.45 -6.14
N GLY A 79 -16.80 11.06 -6.38
CA GLY A 79 -16.69 12.30 -7.15
C GLY A 79 -16.72 13.58 -6.33
N GLU A 80 -17.14 13.55 -5.09
CA GLU A 80 -17.12 14.70 -4.17
C GLU A 80 -15.75 14.86 -3.50
N VAL A 81 -15.28 16.09 -3.35
CA VAL A 81 -14.00 16.45 -2.73
C VAL A 81 -14.23 16.94 -1.33
N PHE A 82 -13.49 16.40 -0.38
CA PHE A 82 -13.53 16.72 1.04
C PHE A 82 -12.14 17.10 1.54
N GLY A 83 -12.09 17.65 2.74
CA GLY A 83 -10.85 18.01 3.43
C GLY A 83 -10.24 19.31 2.93
N THR A 84 -9.01 19.60 3.37
CA THR A 84 -8.26 20.80 3.01
C THR A 84 -7.03 20.41 2.19
N PRO A 85 -6.72 21.11 1.09
CA PRO A 85 -5.55 20.81 0.29
C PRO A 85 -4.27 20.80 1.12
N SER A 86 -3.44 19.79 0.90
CA SER A 86 -2.11 19.69 1.48
C SER A 86 -1.03 19.79 0.38
N ARG A 87 0.24 19.81 0.78
CA ARG A 87 1.36 19.76 -0.17
C ARG A 87 1.60 18.36 -0.77
N LYS A 88 0.86 17.35 -0.31
CA LYS A 88 0.96 15.97 -0.79
C LYS A 88 0.32 15.84 -2.17
N GLU A 89 0.78 14.87 -2.97
CA GLU A 89 0.20 14.63 -4.30
C GLU A 89 -1.18 13.96 -4.19
N ARG A 90 -2.04 14.17 -5.20
CA ARG A 90 -3.34 13.50 -5.32
C ARG A 90 -3.15 12.11 -5.90
N ILE A 91 -3.71 11.13 -5.21
CA ILE A 91 -3.68 9.72 -5.55
C ILE A 91 -5.09 9.32 -5.96
N SER A 92 -5.31 9.08 -7.24
CA SER A 92 -6.59 8.58 -7.75
C SER A 92 -6.55 7.06 -7.85
N LEU A 93 -7.56 6.40 -7.31
CA LEU A 93 -7.78 4.95 -7.45
C LEU A 93 -8.58 4.71 -8.74
N HIS A 94 -7.92 4.17 -9.76
CA HIS A 94 -8.52 3.97 -11.08
C HIS A 94 -8.73 2.47 -11.34
N PRO A 95 -9.96 2.04 -11.72
CA PRO A 95 -10.29 0.61 -11.85
C PRO A 95 -9.37 -0.20 -12.76
N THR A 96 -8.86 0.43 -13.84
CA THR A 96 -8.04 -0.25 -14.86
C THR A 96 -6.57 0.16 -14.87
N ARG A 97 -6.19 1.20 -14.13
CA ARG A 97 -4.80 1.71 -14.09
C ARG A 97 -4.18 1.65 -12.69
N GLY A 98 -4.93 1.16 -11.69
CA GLY A 98 -4.49 1.15 -10.30
C GLY A 98 -4.36 2.55 -9.71
N ILE A 99 -3.20 2.92 -9.20
CA ILE A 99 -2.95 4.26 -8.67
C ILE A 99 -2.46 5.21 -9.76
N VAL A 100 -3.09 6.38 -9.85
CA VAL A 100 -2.67 7.49 -10.73
C VAL A 100 -2.25 8.66 -9.85
N ILE A 101 -0.99 9.04 -9.93
CA ILE A 101 -0.37 10.11 -9.14
C ILE A 101 -0.25 11.37 -9.98
N SER A 102 -0.99 12.43 -9.62
CA SER A 102 -0.98 13.69 -10.39
C SER A 102 -1.37 14.91 -9.55
N GLY A 103 -1.28 16.10 -10.16
CA GLY A 103 -1.81 17.34 -9.59
C GLY A 103 -3.33 17.47 -9.64
N SER A 104 -4.02 16.61 -10.42
CA SER A 104 -5.46 16.60 -10.62
C SER A 104 -6.07 15.26 -10.26
N TRP A 105 -7.39 15.24 -9.98
CA TRP A 105 -8.13 14.01 -9.78
C TRP A 105 -8.45 13.32 -11.12
N HIS A 106 -8.16 12.00 -11.21
CA HIS A 106 -8.39 11.18 -12.41
C HIS A 106 -9.49 10.13 -12.24
N SER A 107 -10.07 10.04 -11.05
CA SER A 107 -11.20 9.15 -10.75
C SER A 107 -12.11 9.78 -9.71
N GLY A 108 -13.28 9.17 -9.49
CA GLY A 108 -14.22 9.55 -8.43
C GLY A 108 -13.77 9.17 -7.02
N ASN A 109 -12.59 8.57 -6.87
CA ASN A 109 -12.14 8.04 -5.59
C ASN A 109 -10.63 8.20 -5.42
N GLY A 110 -10.20 8.69 -4.25
CA GLY A 110 -8.78 8.92 -3.98
C GLY A 110 -8.49 9.78 -2.77
N PHE A 111 -7.22 10.05 -2.50
CA PHE A 111 -6.75 10.82 -1.33
C PHE A 111 -5.39 11.47 -1.62
N GLN A 112 -5.04 12.47 -0.83
CA GLN A 112 -3.69 13.04 -0.85
C GLN A 112 -2.78 12.27 0.10
N GLN A 113 -1.60 11.87 -0.40
CA GLN A 113 -0.63 11.15 0.40
C GLN A 113 0.80 11.32 -0.11
N THR A 114 1.78 10.94 0.71
CA THR A 114 3.20 10.95 0.39
C THR A 114 3.51 9.91 -0.67
N VAL A 115 4.07 10.34 -1.79
CA VAL A 115 4.53 9.47 -2.87
C VAL A 115 5.93 8.96 -2.57
N LEU A 116 6.10 7.66 -2.64
CA LEU A 116 7.38 6.95 -2.39
C LEU A 116 8.12 6.65 -3.69
N VAL A 117 7.39 6.16 -4.70
CA VAL A 117 7.93 5.86 -6.02
C VAL A 117 7.04 6.49 -7.08
N LYS A 118 7.66 7.14 -8.07
CA LYS A 118 6.95 7.70 -9.23
C LYS A 118 7.73 7.40 -10.50
N ASN A 119 7.09 6.71 -11.44
CA ASN A 119 7.69 6.28 -12.70
C ASN A 119 8.97 5.42 -12.48
N GLY A 120 8.91 4.47 -11.54
CA GLY A 120 10.02 3.59 -11.18
C GLY A 120 11.19 4.28 -10.45
N ARG A 121 11.04 5.55 -10.07
CA ARG A 121 12.08 6.31 -9.37
C ARG A 121 11.69 6.59 -7.92
N PRO A 122 12.56 6.29 -6.95
CA PRO A 122 12.30 6.58 -5.55
C PRO A 122 12.29 8.08 -5.28
N ARG A 123 11.43 8.51 -4.38
CA ARG A 123 11.41 9.87 -3.84
C ARG A 123 12.18 9.91 -2.52
N MET A 124 13.08 10.86 -2.39
CA MET A 124 13.81 11.08 -1.15
C MET A 124 12.95 11.87 -0.16
N HIS A 125 13.05 11.51 1.10
CA HIS A 125 12.29 12.12 2.20
C HIS A 125 13.24 12.47 3.35
N GLU A 126 13.01 13.61 3.99
CA GLU A 126 13.84 14.09 5.11
C GLU A 126 13.59 13.34 6.43
N ASP A 127 12.49 12.55 6.52
CA ASP A 127 12.17 11.80 7.74
C ASP A 127 13.16 10.64 7.96
N ALA A 128 14.15 10.87 8.81
CA ALA A 128 15.17 9.89 9.18
C ALA A 128 14.67 8.86 10.23
N ARG A 129 13.44 8.97 10.73
CA ARG A 129 12.90 8.06 11.74
C ARG A 129 12.65 6.68 11.15
N LYS A 130 13.21 5.67 11.78
CA LYS A 130 12.95 4.28 11.43
C LYS A 130 11.62 3.82 12.03
N ARG A 131 10.72 3.32 11.19
CA ARG A 131 9.41 2.78 11.56
C ARG A 131 9.07 1.62 10.64
N PHE A 132 8.15 0.79 11.05
CA PHE A 132 7.47 -0.09 10.11
C PHE A 132 6.72 0.74 9.09
N ARG A 133 6.72 0.32 7.84
CA ARG A 133 6.17 1.06 6.71
C ARG A 133 5.20 0.19 5.93
N ARG A 134 4.19 0.83 5.35
CA ARG A 134 3.25 0.21 4.41
C ARG A 134 3.08 1.10 3.19
N ALA A 135 2.92 0.47 2.03
CA ALA A 135 2.64 1.17 0.78
C ALA A 135 1.54 0.46 -0.01
N LEU A 136 0.78 1.23 -0.77
CA LEU A 136 0.04 0.75 -1.93
C LEU A 136 0.92 0.95 -3.16
N CYS A 137 1.13 -0.11 -3.90
CA CYS A 137 2.08 -0.19 -5.00
C CYS A 137 1.40 -0.62 -6.29
N ASN A 138 1.75 0.04 -7.38
CA ASN A 138 1.41 -0.37 -8.75
C ASN A 138 2.65 -1.00 -9.36
N GLU A 139 2.57 -2.27 -9.75
CA GLU A 139 3.71 -3.03 -10.25
C GLU A 139 4.22 -2.51 -11.60
N SER A 140 3.31 -2.16 -12.52
CA SER A 140 3.67 -1.79 -13.88
C SER A 140 3.10 -0.43 -14.31
N LYS A 141 3.66 0.11 -15.39
CA LYS A 141 3.19 1.35 -16.02
C LYS A 141 1.81 1.20 -16.63
N THR A 142 1.48 0.04 -17.17
CA THR A 142 0.32 -0.18 -18.05
C THR A 142 -0.72 -1.11 -17.44
N GLY A 143 -0.44 -1.74 -16.32
CA GLY A 143 -1.32 -2.72 -15.66
C GLY A 143 -1.99 -2.16 -14.40
N CYS A 144 -3.10 -2.80 -14.03
CA CYS A 144 -3.79 -2.59 -12.76
C CYS A 144 -3.37 -3.68 -11.75
N SER A 145 -2.08 -3.99 -11.70
CA SER A 145 -1.55 -4.94 -10.71
C SER A 145 -1.20 -4.18 -9.45
N LEU A 146 -2.11 -4.15 -8.50
CA LEU A 146 -1.89 -3.52 -7.20
C LEU A 146 -1.42 -4.53 -6.16
N MET A 147 -0.56 -4.06 -5.28
CA MET A 147 -0.11 -4.82 -4.13
C MET A 147 0.05 -3.92 -2.91
N ILE A 148 -0.17 -4.50 -1.74
CA ILE A 148 0.22 -3.91 -0.47
C ILE A 148 1.62 -4.41 -0.16
N VAL A 149 2.50 -3.52 0.25
CA VAL A 149 3.86 -3.86 0.66
C VAL A 149 4.10 -3.35 2.08
N GLU A 150 4.52 -4.23 2.97
CA GLU A 150 4.94 -3.88 4.33
C GLU A 150 6.44 -4.11 4.51
N SER A 151 7.07 -3.27 5.32
CA SER A 151 8.43 -3.54 5.79
C SER A 151 8.38 -4.53 6.96
N SER A 152 9.17 -5.58 6.91
CA SER A 152 9.32 -6.55 8.01
C SER A 152 10.23 -6.05 9.13
N VAL A 153 10.94 -4.94 8.89
CA VAL A 153 11.83 -4.26 9.83
C VAL A 153 11.60 -2.76 9.80
N PRO A 154 11.87 -2.03 10.91
CA PRO A 154 11.80 -0.57 10.90
C PRO A 154 12.82 0.04 9.95
N MET A 155 12.38 0.90 9.03
CA MET A 155 13.24 1.61 8.07
C MET A 155 12.85 3.07 7.91
N THR A 156 13.75 3.88 7.37
CA THR A 156 13.45 5.27 7.01
C THR A 156 12.47 5.29 5.82
N LEU A 157 11.79 6.41 5.60
CA LEU A 157 10.90 6.54 4.46
C LEU A 157 11.67 6.50 3.14
N SER A 158 12.90 7.02 3.12
CA SER A 158 13.78 7.00 1.94
C SER A 158 14.31 5.60 1.63
N ASP A 159 14.71 4.81 2.64
CA ASP A 159 15.14 3.43 2.42
C ASP A 159 13.97 2.59 1.88
N PHE A 160 12.78 2.73 2.49
CA PHE A 160 11.58 2.06 2.02
C PHE A 160 11.23 2.42 0.58
N ALA A 161 11.30 3.72 0.21
CA ALA A 161 11.06 4.17 -1.16
C ALA A 161 12.08 3.59 -2.15
N LYS A 162 13.36 3.50 -1.76
CA LYS A 162 14.43 2.89 -2.56
C LYS A 162 14.16 1.40 -2.82
N ASP A 163 13.81 0.64 -1.77
CA ASP A 163 13.54 -0.79 -1.91
C ASP A 163 12.28 -1.02 -2.76
N LEU A 164 11.22 -0.24 -2.55
CA LEU A 164 10.01 -0.28 -3.37
C LEU A 164 10.27 0.02 -4.85
N SER A 165 11.25 0.87 -5.19
CA SER A 165 11.53 1.21 -6.59
C SER A 165 12.04 0.03 -7.42
N ASN A 166 12.46 -1.06 -6.78
CA ASN A 166 12.87 -2.30 -7.46
C ASN A 166 11.67 -3.16 -7.91
N ILE A 167 10.49 -2.96 -7.29
CA ILE A 167 9.30 -3.78 -7.53
C ILE A 167 8.06 -2.98 -7.91
N CYS A 168 8.09 -1.64 -7.76
CA CYS A 168 6.96 -0.77 -8.01
C CYS A 168 7.26 0.25 -9.11
N TRP A 169 6.33 0.44 -10.05
CA TRP A 169 6.33 1.59 -10.95
C TRP A 169 5.87 2.87 -10.25
N SER A 170 4.86 2.74 -9.40
CA SER A 170 4.36 3.81 -8.54
C SER A 170 4.02 3.26 -7.16
N ALA A 171 4.39 3.98 -6.11
CA ALA A 171 4.06 3.60 -4.75
C ALA A 171 3.71 4.83 -3.90
N VAL A 172 2.72 4.68 -3.04
CA VAL A 172 2.29 5.70 -2.09
C VAL A 172 2.32 5.15 -0.68
N ASN A 173 2.76 5.97 0.28
CA ASN A 173 2.75 5.57 1.67
C ASN A 173 1.33 5.45 2.18
N LEU A 174 1.07 4.47 3.03
CA LEU A 174 -0.18 4.34 3.75
C LEU A 174 0.03 4.65 5.23
N ASP A 175 -1.06 5.04 5.90
CA ASP A 175 -1.01 5.28 7.34
C ASP A 175 -0.69 3.98 8.07
N MET A 176 0.30 4.06 8.94
CA MET A 176 0.80 2.93 9.70
C MET A 176 1.39 3.42 11.01
N GLY A 177 1.13 2.71 12.07
CA GLY A 177 1.55 3.05 13.41
C GLY A 177 0.85 2.12 14.38
N ASP A 178 0.63 2.55 15.61
CA ASP A 178 -0.07 1.76 16.63
C ASP A 178 -1.51 1.40 16.19
N TYR A 179 -2.06 2.13 15.24
CA TYR A 179 -3.40 1.95 14.68
C TYR A 179 -3.39 1.44 13.24
N GLY A 180 -2.26 0.89 12.78
CA GLY A 180 -2.10 0.40 11.42
C GLY A 180 -2.79 -0.94 11.12
N TYR A 181 -3.61 -1.47 12.06
CA TYR A 181 -4.32 -2.73 11.88
C TYR A 181 -5.22 -2.73 10.65
N GLY A 182 -5.24 -3.86 9.95
CA GLY A 182 -6.09 -4.08 8.79
C GLY A 182 -6.04 -5.53 8.34
N TRP A 183 -6.79 -5.85 7.29
CA TRP A 183 -6.84 -7.21 6.73
C TRP A 183 -7.08 -7.22 5.22
N TYR A 184 -6.75 -8.37 4.60
CA TYR A 184 -7.18 -8.76 3.26
C TYR A 184 -7.48 -10.26 3.25
N GLY A 185 -8.74 -10.63 3.15
CA GLY A 185 -9.19 -12.00 3.41
C GLY A 185 -8.75 -12.48 4.80
N ASP A 186 -8.03 -13.59 4.85
CA ASP A 186 -7.47 -14.14 6.09
C ASP A 186 -6.14 -13.53 6.53
N ILE A 187 -5.53 -12.69 5.68
CA ILE A 187 -4.27 -12.00 5.98
C ILE A 187 -4.56 -10.86 6.95
N ARG A 188 -3.77 -10.78 8.02
CA ARG A 188 -3.81 -9.69 9.00
C ARG A 188 -2.54 -8.87 8.92
N PHE A 189 -2.70 -7.59 8.58
CA PHE A 189 -1.64 -6.60 8.52
C PHE A 189 -1.36 -6.01 9.90
N SER A 190 -0.09 -5.70 10.16
CA SER A 190 0.33 -5.04 11.41
C SER A 190 -0.25 -5.74 12.63
N ARG A 191 0.07 -7.02 12.81
CA ARG A 191 -0.47 -7.86 13.91
C ARG A 191 -0.20 -7.30 15.31
N TRP A 192 0.79 -6.43 15.43
CA TRP A 192 1.15 -5.70 16.64
C TRP A 192 0.28 -4.45 16.87
N ALA A 193 -0.43 -3.98 15.85
CA ALA A 193 -1.34 -2.86 15.93
C ALA A 193 -2.74 -3.33 16.35
N TYR A 194 -3.55 -2.42 16.86
CA TYR A 194 -4.93 -2.69 17.22
C TYR A 194 -5.88 -1.72 16.50
N TYR A 195 -7.12 -2.15 16.33
CA TYR A 195 -8.16 -1.30 15.80
C TYR A 195 -8.58 -0.28 16.87
N ASN A 196 -8.52 0.99 16.51
CA ASN A 196 -9.03 2.07 17.35
C ASN A 196 -9.97 2.96 16.54
N ARG A 197 -11.27 2.79 16.77
CA ARG A 197 -12.35 3.49 16.07
C ARG A 197 -12.22 5.03 16.11
N GLY A 198 -11.63 5.59 17.17
CA GLY A 198 -11.44 7.04 17.32
C GLY A 198 -10.17 7.58 16.65
N ARG A 199 -9.28 6.71 16.16
CA ARG A 199 -7.99 7.09 15.57
C ARG A 199 -7.83 6.69 14.10
N GLN A 200 -8.54 5.64 13.67
CA GLN A 200 -8.60 5.24 12.27
C GLN A 200 -9.84 5.86 11.66
N THR A 201 -9.66 6.80 10.75
CA THR A 201 -10.75 7.62 10.20
C THR A 201 -10.98 7.41 8.72
N ASN A 202 -10.09 6.63 8.06
CA ASN A 202 -10.17 6.39 6.63
C ASN A 202 -9.42 5.12 6.22
N TRP A 203 -9.89 4.50 5.13
CA TRP A 203 -9.39 3.19 4.70
C TRP A 203 -9.34 3.04 3.19
N LEU A 204 -8.45 2.14 2.74
CA LEU A 204 -8.62 1.41 1.49
C LEU A 204 -9.52 0.20 1.76
N CYS A 205 -10.52 0.01 0.93
CA CYS A 205 -11.57 -0.99 1.11
C CYS A 205 -11.87 -1.72 -0.20
N ILE A 206 -12.10 -3.04 -0.12
CA ILE A 206 -12.74 -3.87 -1.15
C ILE A 206 -13.91 -4.58 -0.50
N LYS A 207 -15.11 -4.39 -1.05
CA LYS A 207 -16.34 -5.08 -0.65
C LYS A 207 -16.57 -6.33 -1.47
#